data_81ad761e07689cba11ed8fe7a06a7883
#
_entry.id   81ad761e07689cba11ed8fe7a06a7883
#
_cell.length_a   1.000
_cell.length_b   1.000
_cell.length_c   1.000
_cell.angle_alpha   90.00
_cell.angle_beta   90.00
_cell.angle_gamma   90.00
#
_symmetry.space_group_name_H-M   'P 1'
#
loop_
_entity.id
_entity.type
_entity.pdbx_description
1 polymer ?
#
loop_
_entity_poly.entity_id
_entity_poly.type
_entity_poly.pdbx_seq_one_letter_code
_entity_poly.pdbx_strand_id
1 'polypeptide(L)'
;VLKNDENELVRHEAAFSLGQMCYSNGIPSLTDATLNDPSMFVRHEAAIALGVVGSKEAKETLKKALNDSDKSVVESAIVALSNIQFMETLSKNKKFAKLTGG
;
A
#
# COMPACT_ATOMS: atom_id res chain seq x y z
N VAL A 1 14.52 11.04 0.72
CA VAL A 1 15.28 9.94 0.18
C VAL A 1 14.54 9.25 -0.95
N LEU A 2 13.31 8.80 -0.70
CA LEU A 2 12.51 8.08 -1.71
C LEU A 2 12.33 8.89 -2.99
N LYS A 3 11.94 10.14 -2.88
CA LYS A 3 11.61 10.98 -4.04
C LYS A 3 12.82 11.58 -4.72
N ASN A 4 13.93 11.72 -3.99
CA ASN A 4 15.09 12.42 -4.48
C ASN A 4 16.19 11.51 -5.02
N ASP A 5 16.01 10.20 -4.90
CA ASP A 5 17.01 9.25 -5.36
C ASP A 5 16.75 8.88 -6.81
N GLU A 6 17.76 9.02 -7.66
CA GLU A 6 17.65 8.69 -9.08
C GLU A 6 17.78 7.20 -9.34
N ASN A 7 18.32 6.45 -8.38
CA ASN A 7 18.48 5.00 -8.53
C ASN A 7 17.17 4.31 -8.24
N GLU A 8 16.61 3.68 -9.27
CA GLU A 8 15.33 2.98 -9.18
C GLU A 8 15.32 1.92 -8.08
N LEU A 9 16.41 1.15 -7.96
CA LEU A 9 16.48 0.10 -6.96
C LEU A 9 16.45 0.66 -5.54
N VAL A 10 17.15 1.76 -5.32
CA VAL A 10 17.17 2.42 -4.01
C VAL A 10 15.78 2.95 -3.65
N ARG A 11 15.08 3.56 -4.62
CA ARG A 11 13.72 4.05 -4.40
C ARG A 11 12.77 2.89 -4.07
N HIS A 12 12.91 1.78 -4.78
CA HIS A 12 12.14 0.56 -4.57
C HIS A 12 12.33 0.05 -3.14
N GLU A 13 13.55 -0.06 -2.68
CA GLU A 13 13.85 -0.55 -1.34
C GLU A 13 13.39 0.41 -0.26
N ALA A 14 13.50 1.72 -0.50
CA ALA A 14 13.02 2.71 0.44
C ALA A 14 11.49 2.63 0.60
N ALA A 15 10.77 2.42 -0.50
CA ALA A 15 9.32 2.28 -0.46
C ALA A 15 8.93 1.04 0.34
N PHE A 16 9.62 -0.06 0.13
CA PHE A 16 9.36 -1.31 0.85
C PHE A 16 9.63 -1.14 2.35
N SER A 17 10.76 -0.52 2.71
CA SER A 17 11.10 -0.28 4.11
C SER A 17 10.07 0.58 4.83
N LEU A 18 9.60 1.65 4.18
CA LEU A 18 8.60 2.53 4.77
C LEU A 18 7.31 1.76 5.02
N GLY A 19 6.90 0.92 4.08
CA GLY A 19 5.70 0.10 4.24
C GLY A 19 5.85 -0.92 5.36
N GLN A 20 7.01 -1.53 5.46
CA GLN A 20 7.30 -2.52 6.50
C GLN A 20 7.18 -1.94 7.90
N MET A 21 7.56 -0.69 8.05
CA MET A 21 7.50 -0.01 9.35
C MET A 21 6.08 0.39 9.73
N CYS A 22 5.17 0.44 8.78
CA CYS A 22 3.75 0.79 8.99
C CYS A 22 3.54 2.13 9.70
N TYR A 23 4.43 3.08 9.47
CA TYR A 23 4.34 4.39 10.12
C TYR A 23 3.51 5.34 9.29
N SER A 24 2.60 6.07 9.98
CA SER A 24 1.72 7.02 9.33
C SER A 24 2.49 8.15 8.62
N ASN A 25 3.66 8.54 9.13
CA ASN A 25 4.46 9.58 8.50
C ASN A 25 5.10 9.12 7.18
N GLY A 26 5.09 7.82 6.89
CA GLY A 26 5.53 7.29 5.61
C GLY A 26 4.46 7.36 4.53
N ILE A 27 3.19 7.53 4.91
CA ILE A 27 2.07 7.50 3.96
C ILE A 27 2.17 8.56 2.87
N PRO A 28 2.50 9.84 3.16
CA PRO A 28 2.60 10.84 2.09
C PRO A 28 3.65 10.47 1.04
N SER A 29 4.81 9.95 1.47
CA SER A 29 5.86 9.53 0.53
C SER A 29 5.43 8.31 -0.27
N LEU A 30 4.77 7.34 0.38
CA LEU A 30 4.26 6.15 -0.30
C LEU A 30 3.14 6.52 -1.28
N THR A 31 2.28 7.45 -0.92
CA THR A 31 1.21 7.92 -1.79
C THR A 31 1.80 8.54 -3.06
N ASP A 32 2.76 9.44 -2.90
CA ASP A 32 3.41 10.07 -4.04
C ASP A 32 4.13 9.03 -4.91
N ALA A 33 4.85 8.10 -4.28
CA ALA A 33 5.56 7.05 -5.01
C ALA A 33 4.59 6.14 -5.79
N THR A 34 3.47 5.78 -5.18
CA THR A 34 2.48 4.91 -5.82
C THR A 34 1.87 5.56 -7.05
N LEU A 35 1.61 6.86 -7.00
CA LEU A 35 0.87 7.55 -8.05
C LEU A 35 1.78 8.23 -9.07
N ASN A 36 2.96 8.68 -8.67
CA ASN A 36 3.74 9.62 -9.47
C ASN A 36 5.17 9.22 -9.76
N ASP A 37 5.69 8.16 -9.14
CA ASP A 37 7.09 7.79 -9.41
C ASP A 37 7.23 7.35 -10.87
N PRO A 38 8.30 7.77 -11.57
CA PRO A 38 8.50 7.39 -12.97
C PRO A 38 8.74 5.90 -13.17
N SER A 39 9.23 5.19 -12.15
CA SER A 39 9.48 3.76 -12.25
C SER A 39 8.24 2.95 -11.88
N MET A 40 7.82 2.04 -12.77
CA MET A 40 6.71 1.14 -12.46
C MET A 40 7.05 0.19 -11.32
N PHE A 41 8.32 -0.16 -11.15
CA PHE A 41 8.72 -1.02 -10.04
C PHE A 41 8.53 -0.31 -8.70
N VAL A 42 8.86 0.98 -8.64
CA VAL A 42 8.65 1.76 -7.42
C VAL A 42 7.16 1.92 -7.14
N ARG A 43 6.36 2.24 -8.17
CA ARG A 43 4.90 2.36 -8.01
C ARG A 43 4.30 1.05 -7.51
N HIS A 44 4.75 -0.07 -8.06
CA HIS A 44 4.31 -1.42 -7.67
C HIS A 44 4.61 -1.69 -6.19
N GLU A 45 5.86 -1.48 -5.77
CA GLU A 45 6.24 -1.76 -4.38
C GLU A 45 5.59 -0.80 -3.39
N ALA A 46 5.43 0.47 -3.78
CA ALA A 46 4.75 1.43 -2.92
C ALA A 46 3.29 1.04 -2.71
N ALA A 47 2.62 0.52 -3.76
CA ALA A 47 1.24 0.04 -3.65
C ALA A 47 1.16 -1.15 -2.68
N ILE A 48 2.09 -2.09 -2.76
CA ILE A 48 2.15 -3.22 -1.83
C ILE A 48 2.35 -2.72 -0.40
N ALA A 49 3.25 -1.76 -0.21
CA ALA A 49 3.52 -1.20 1.10
C ALA A 49 2.27 -0.52 1.69
N LEU A 50 1.52 0.20 0.86
CA LEU A 50 0.26 0.81 1.30
C LEU A 50 -0.76 -0.25 1.71
N GLY A 51 -0.74 -1.41 1.05
CA GLY A 51 -1.59 -2.54 1.44
C GLY A 51 -1.27 -3.04 2.84
N VAL A 52 0.01 -3.03 3.21
CA VAL A 52 0.45 -3.41 4.56
C VAL A 52 0.00 -2.37 5.59
N VAL A 53 0.13 -1.08 5.25
CA VAL A 53 -0.30 0.01 6.12
C VAL A 53 -1.81 -0.07 6.39
N GLY A 54 -2.61 -0.25 5.36
CA GLY A 54 -4.04 -0.52 5.47
C GLY A 54 -4.90 0.60 6.01
N SER A 55 -4.40 1.83 6.08
CA SER A 55 -5.17 2.96 6.58
C SER A 55 -6.21 3.43 5.56
N LYS A 56 -7.09 4.32 5.99
CA LYS A 56 -8.09 4.92 5.10
C LYS A 56 -7.41 5.66 3.95
N GLU A 57 -6.36 6.40 4.24
CA GLU A 57 -5.60 7.14 3.23
C GLU A 57 -4.92 6.18 2.24
N ALA A 58 -4.40 5.06 2.74
CA ALA A 58 -3.80 4.04 1.88
C ALA A 58 -4.84 3.46 0.92
N LYS A 59 -6.05 3.17 1.41
CA LYS A 59 -7.13 2.66 0.55
C LYS A 59 -7.50 3.66 -0.54
N GLU A 60 -7.58 4.94 -0.21
CA GLU A 60 -7.90 5.99 -1.18
C GLU A 60 -6.85 6.04 -2.30
N THR A 61 -5.57 5.99 -1.91
CA THR A 61 -4.47 6.00 -2.87
C THR A 61 -4.50 4.75 -3.76
N LEU A 62 -4.74 3.60 -3.17
CA LEU A 62 -4.80 2.35 -3.93
C LEU A 62 -5.95 2.34 -4.94
N LYS A 63 -7.08 2.94 -4.60
CA LYS A 63 -8.18 3.09 -5.55
C LYS A 63 -7.77 3.93 -6.75
N LYS A 64 -7.00 4.99 -6.54
CA LYS A 64 -6.47 5.80 -7.63
C LYS A 64 -5.48 5.01 -8.48
N ALA A 65 -4.67 4.16 -7.85
CA ALA A 65 -3.69 3.34 -8.55
C ALA A 65 -4.33 2.30 -9.47
N LEU A 66 -5.61 2.00 -9.31
CA LEU A 66 -6.33 1.13 -10.24
C LEU A 66 -6.39 1.71 -11.65
N ASN A 67 -6.14 3.01 -11.81
CA ASN A 67 -6.10 3.67 -13.11
C ASN A 67 -4.70 3.80 -13.69
N ASP A 68 -3.71 3.16 -13.08
CA ASP A 68 -2.33 3.21 -13.56
C ASP A 68 -2.24 2.62 -14.97
N SER A 69 -1.35 3.17 -15.78
CA SER A 69 -1.12 2.67 -17.14
C SER A 69 -0.41 1.32 -17.15
N ASP A 70 0.26 0.96 -16.08
CA ASP A 70 1.01 -0.29 -15.99
C ASP A 70 0.16 -1.36 -15.30
N LYS A 71 0.03 -2.49 -15.97
CA LYS A 71 -0.79 -3.60 -15.49
C LYS A 71 -0.32 -4.14 -14.15
N SER A 72 0.99 -4.22 -13.94
CA SER A 72 1.52 -4.77 -12.68
C SER A 72 1.19 -3.88 -11.49
N VAL A 73 1.15 -2.56 -11.70
CA VAL A 73 0.75 -1.63 -10.65
C VAL A 73 -0.74 -1.79 -10.33
N VAL A 74 -1.57 -1.90 -11.37
CA VAL A 74 -3.01 -2.14 -11.18
C VAL A 74 -3.24 -3.43 -10.41
N GLU A 75 -2.57 -4.51 -10.80
CA GLU A 75 -2.71 -5.80 -10.11
C GLU A 75 -2.29 -5.71 -8.65
N SER A 76 -1.20 -5.00 -8.38
CA SER A 76 -0.74 -4.79 -7.00
C SER A 76 -1.76 -4.02 -6.18
N ALA A 77 -2.39 -3.01 -6.77
CA ALA A 77 -3.43 -2.24 -6.09
C ALA A 77 -4.64 -3.12 -5.79
N ILE A 78 -5.05 -3.98 -6.73
CA ILE A 78 -6.16 -4.89 -6.52
C ILE A 78 -5.86 -5.84 -5.36
N VAL A 79 -4.69 -6.46 -5.36
CA VAL A 79 -4.29 -7.39 -4.30
C VAL A 79 -4.21 -6.68 -2.95
N ALA A 80 -3.62 -5.47 -2.94
CA ALA A 80 -3.49 -4.71 -1.71
C ALA A 80 -4.87 -4.35 -1.12
N LEU A 81 -5.80 -3.90 -1.97
CA LEU A 81 -7.15 -3.58 -1.53
C LEU A 81 -7.88 -4.82 -1.01
N SER A 82 -7.70 -5.96 -1.69
CA SER A 82 -8.30 -7.23 -1.25
C SER A 82 -7.75 -7.67 0.11
N ASN A 83 -6.45 -7.51 0.32
CA ASN A 83 -5.82 -7.85 1.59
C ASN A 83 -6.33 -6.97 2.72
N ILE A 84 -6.49 -5.67 2.47
CA ILE A 84 -7.04 -4.75 3.45
C ILE A 84 -8.46 -5.16 3.83
N GLN A 85 -9.29 -5.47 2.83
CA GLN A 85 -10.66 -5.90 3.07
C GLN A 85 -10.71 -7.20 3.87
N PHE A 86 -9.85 -8.15 3.54
CA PHE A 86 -9.76 -9.41 4.25
C PHE A 86 -9.40 -9.19 5.73
N MET A 87 -8.42 -8.35 6.00
CA MET A 87 -8.01 -8.05 7.37
C MET A 87 -9.10 -7.34 8.16
N GLU A 88 -9.83 -6.45 7.51
CA GLU A 88 -10.97 -5.78 8.13
C GLU A 88 -12.07 -6.78 8.48
N THR A 89 -12.32 -7.74 7.60
CA THR A 89 -13.30 -8.79 7.85
C THR A 89 -12.89 -9.67 9.02
N LEU A 90 -11.62 -10.07 9.08
CA LEU A 90 -11.11 -10.85 10.22
C LEU A 90 -11.28 -10.10 11.54
N SER A 91 -11.02 -8.81 11.55
CA SER A 91 -11.18 -7.99 12.74
C SER A 91 -12.62 -7.95 13.21
N LYS A 92 -13.57 -7.80 12.28
CA LYS A 92 -15.01 -7.84 12.59
C LYS A 92 -15.43 -9.19 13.12
N ASN A 93 -14.95 -10.27 12.52
CA ASN A 93 -15.29 -11.63 12.98
C ASN A 93 -14.76 -11.90 14.37
N LYS A 94 -13.55 -11.43 14.69
CA LYS A 94 -13.01 -11.57 16.04
C LYS A 94 -13.84 -10.82 17.06
N LYS A 95 -14.28 -9.62 16.73
CA LYS A 95 -15.15 -8.83 17.61
C LYS A 95 -16.47 -9.55 17.85
N PHE A 96 -17.06 -10.09 16.80
CA PHE A 96 -18.32 -10.83 16.88
C PHE A 96 -18.17 -12.06 17.76
N ALA A 97 -17.13 -12.86 17.53
CA ALA A 97 -16.86 -14.07 18.33
C ALA A 97 -16.69 -13.73 19.81
N LYS A 98 -15.99 -12.62 20.09
CA LYS A 98 -15.75 -12.19 21.46
C LYS A 98 -17.07 -11.79 22.15
N LEU A 99 -17.95 -11.10 21.43
CA LEU A 99 -19.25 -10.68 21.96
C LEU A 99 -20.20 -11.85 22.20
N THR A 100 -20.10 -12.90 21.41
CA THR A 100 -20.96 -14.08 21.53
C THR A 100 -20.39 -15.15 22.46
N GLY A 101 -19.21 -14.92 23.03
CA GLY A 101 -18.58 -15.90 23.90
C GLY A 101 -17.89 -17.03 23.17
N GLY A 102 -17.81 -16.90 21.83
CA GLY A 102 -17.18 -17.94 21.00
C GLY A 102 -15.71 -17.76 20.73
#